data_f52c8c4c4d0ef54155c32040ab68931b
#
_entry.id   f52c8c4c4d0ef54155c32040ab68931b
#
_cell.length_a   1.000
_cell.length_b   1.000
_cell.length_c   1.000
_cell.angle_alpha   90.00
_cell.angle_beta   90.00
_cell.angle_gamma   90.00
#
_symmetry.space_group_name_H-M   'P 1'
#
loop_
_entity.id
_entity.type
_entity.pdbx_description
1 polymer ?
#
loop_
_entity_poly.entity_id
_entity_poly.type
_entity_poly.pdbx_seq_one_letter_code
_entity_poly.pdbx_strand_id
1 'polypeptide(L)'
;MSVFSTNETTVLSGDGLTVDDVLAVARARARVELDEAALVRVRAARDVVDRVLASGESVYGLNTGLGSLSRHHIPIEEIGAFSFGEDLPPAQMHQNL
;
A
#
# COMPACT_ATOMS: atom_id res chain seq x y z
N MET A 1 -18.85 9.65 28.77
CA MET A 1 -18.92 8.30 28.20
C MET A 1 -18.67 8.35 26.71
N SER A 2 -17.85 7.50 26.23
CA SER A 2 -17.69 7.39 24.79
C SER A 2 -18.87 6.64 24.19
N VAL A 3 -19.54 7.24 23.24
CA VAL A 3 -20.58 6.58 22.45
C VAL A 3 -19.96 5.45 21.61
N PHE A 4 -18.66 5.58 21.33
CA PHE A 4 -17.95 4.67 20.47
C PHE A 4 -17.18 3.66 21.32
N SER A 5 -17.46 2.39 21.11
CA SER A 5 -16.79 1.33 21.83
C SER A 5 -15.43 1.05 21.20
N THR A 6 -14.40 0.95 22.05
CA THR A 6 -13.08 0.52 21.60
C THR A 6 -13.00 -0.99 21.36
N ASN A 7 -14.08 -1.72 21.70
CA ASN A 7 -14.16 -3.16 21.51
C ASN A 7 -14.67 -3.55 20.14
N GLU A 8 -15.13 -2.57 19.35
CA GLU A 8 -15.58 -2.84 18.00
C GLU A 8 -14.39 -3.17 17.11
N THR A 9 -14.63 -4.07 16.18
CA THR A 9 -13.64 -4.47 15.19
C THR A 9 -14.20 -4.25 13.81
N THR A 10 -13.43 -3.58 12.97
CA THR A 10 -13.75 -3.43 11.55
C THR A 10 -12.91 -4.41 10.76
N VAL A 11 -13.56 -5.31 10.04
CA VAL A 11 -12.88 -6.30 9.22
C VAL A 11 -12.79 -5.79 7.78
N LEU A 12 -11.57 -5.70 7.29
CA LEU A 12 -11.31 -5.26 5.91
C LEU A 12 -11.21 -6.48 5.01
N SER A 13 -12.10 -6.55 4.04
CA SER A 13 -12.14 -7.64 3.07
C SER A 13 -11.80 -7.20 1.65
N GLY A 14 -11.60 -5.90 1.46
CA GLY A 14 -11.44 -5.32 0.12
C GLY A 14 -12.76 -5.01 -0.56
N ASP A 15 -13.87 -5.21 0.11
CA ASP A 15 -15.20 -5.01 -0.42
C ASP A 15 -16.18 -4.61 0.70
N GLY A 16 -17.21 -3.89 0.36
CA GLY A 16 -18.30 -3.58 1.30
C GLY A 16 -17.95 -2.58 2.40
N LEU A 17 -16.84 -1.85 2.28
CA LEU A 17 -16.50 -0.83 3.28
C LEU A 17 -17.53 0.29 3.28
N THR A 18 -18.07 0.59 4.45
CA THR A 18 -19.09 1.63 4.62
C THR A 18 -18.49 2.90 5.24
N VAL A 19 -19.24 4.00 5.13
CA VAL A 19 -18.86 5.25 5.80
C VAL A 19 -18.83 5.04 7.32
N ASP A 20 -19.75 4.26 7.85
CA ASP A 20 -19.77 3.96 9.29
C ASP A 20 -18.53 3.20 9.72
N ASP A 21 -18.03 2.29 8.90
CA ASP A 21 -16.77 1.58 9.17
C ASP A 21 -15.60 2.56 9.26
N VAL A 22 -15.53 3.50 8.34
CA VAL A 22 -14.48 4.52 8.33
C VAL A 22 -14.56 5.38 9.59
N LEU A 23 -15.77 5.80 9.97
CA LEU A 23 -15.96 6.61 11.16
C LEU A 23 -15.62 5.83 12.43
N ALA A 24 -15.95 4.55 12.47
CA ALA A 24 -15.63 3.69 13.62
C ALA A 24 -14.11 3.64 13.84
N VAL A 25 -13.34 3.50 12.77
CA VAL A 25 -11.88 3.47 12.87
C VAL A 25 -11.32 4.86 13.17
N ALA A 26 -11.76 5.87 12.42
CA ALA A 26 -11.18 7.21 12.51
C ALA A 26 -11.52 7.93 13.82
N ARG A 27 -12.74 7.77 14.32
CA ARG A 27 -13.22 8.50 15.49
C ARG A 27 -13.32 7.66 16.74
N ALA A 28 -13.75 6.41 16.60
CA ALA A 28 -13.95 5.52 17.73
C ALA A 28 -12.76 4.60 17.99
N ARG A 29 -11.73 4.69 17.20
CA ARG A 29 -10.53 3.87 17.32
C ARG A 29 -10.83 2.38 17.30
N ALA A 30 -11.80 1.96 16.50
CA ALA A 30 -12.12 0.56 16.34
C ALA A 30 -10.88 -0.22 15.87
N ARG A 31 -10.79 -1.45 16.33
CA ARG A 31 -9.71 -2.34 15.87
C ARG A 31 -9.91 -2.64 14.40
N VAL A 32 -8.82 -2.79 13.68
CA VAL A 32 -8.87 -3.17 12.28
C VAL A 32 -8.26 -4.56 12.14
N GLU A 33 -8.98 -5.44 11.49
CA GLU A 33 -8.50 -6.78 11.17
C GLU A 33 -8.66 -7.02 9.68
N LEU A 34 -7.80 -7.86 9.13
CA LEU A 34 -7.89 -8.26 7.73
C LEU A 34 -8.58 -9.61 7.67
N ASP A 35 -9.55 -9.72 6.77
CA ASP A 35 -10.21 -10.98 6.48
C ASP A 35 -9.19 -11.98 5.90
N GLU A 36 -9.25 -13.24 6.32
CA GLU A 36 -8.29 -14.25 5.88
C GLU A 36 -8.34 -14.47 4.36
N ALA A 37 -9.53 -14.48 3.78
CA ALA A 37 -9.67 -14.61 2.33
C ALA A 37 -9.06 -13.41 1.61
N ALA A 38 -9.17 -12.22 2.20
CA ALA A 38 -8.53 -11.02 1.67
C ALA A 38 -7.01 -11.14 1.72
N LEU A 39 -6.46 -11.69 2.80
CA LEU A 39 -5.02 -11.91 2.92
C LEU A 39 -4.50 -12.86 1.85
N VAL A 40 -5.25 -13.90 1.52
CA VAL A 40 -4.88 -14.81 0.43
C VAL A 40 -4.78 -14.04 -0.89
N ARG A 41 -5.75 -13.17 -1.17
CA ARG A 41 -5.72 -12.35 -2.38
C ARG A 41 -4.55 -11.35 -2.37
N VAL A 42 -4.25 -10.76 -1.23
CA VAL A 42 -3.12 -9.83 -1.08
C VAL A 42 -1.81 -10.57 -1.37
N ARG A 43 -1.64 -11.77 -0.83
CA ARG A 43 -0.43 -12.57 -1.08
C ARG A 43 -0.31 -12.95 -2.54
N ALA A 44 -1.41 -13.33 -3.18
CA ALA A 44 -1.42 -13.66 -4.60
C ALA A 44 -1.02 -12.45 -5.45
N ALA A 45 -1.55 -11.28 -5.10
CA ALA A 45 -1.19 -10.03 -5.78
C ALA A 45 0.29 -9.69 -5.57
N ARG A 46 0.80 -9.90 -4.37
CA ARG A 46 2.23 -9.67 -4.08
C ARG A 46 3.11 -10.61 -4.88
N ASP A 47 2.70 -11.85 -5.05
CA ASP A 47 3.47 -12.82 -5.87
C ASP A 47 3.59 -12.35 -7.32
N VAL A 48 2.55 -11.73 -7.87
CA VAL A 48 2.61 -11.14 -9.21
C VAL A 48 3.64 -10.02 -9.25
N VAL A 49 3.63 -9.14 -8.26
CA VAL A 49 4.61 -8.05 -8.14
C VAL A 49 6.02 -8.61 -8.08
N ASP A 50 6.25 -9.61 -7.25
CA ASP A 50 7.58 -10.21 -7.09
C ASP A 50 8.08 -10.83 -8.39
N ARG A 51 7.21 -11.49 -9.16
CA ARG A 51 7.56 -12.05 -10.47
C ARG A 51 7.93 -10.97 -11.48
N VAL A 52 7.17 -9.89 -11.50
CA VAL A 52 7.47 -8.76 -12.40
C VAL A 52 8.81 -8.13 -12.04
N LEU A 53 9.06 -7.91 -10.75
CA LEU A 53 10.33 -7.34 -10.30
C LEU A 53 11.50 -8.24 -10.65
N ALA A 54 11.35 -9.54 -10.50
CA ALA A 54 12.40 -10.51 -10.83
C ALA A 54 12.68 -10.57 -12.34
N SER A 55 11.69 -10.30 -13.18
CA SER A 55 11.84 -10.31 -14.64
C SER A 55 12.60 -9.10 -15.17
N GLY A 56 12.72 -8.04 -14.37
CA GLY A 56 13.33 -6.78 -14.80
C GLY A 56 12.46 -5.94 -15.72
N GLU A 57 11.22 -6.37 -15.96
CA GLU A 57 10.28 -5.63 -16.79
C GLU A 57 9.87 -4.34 -16.12
N SER A 58 9.80 -3.24 -16.87
CA SER A 58 9.37 -1.94 -16.34
C SER A 58 7.84 -1.86 -16.31
N VAL A 59 7.30 -1.61 -15.13
CA VAL A 59 5.86 -1.43 -14.93
C VAL A 59 5.63 -0.10 -14.23
N TYR A 60 4.85 0.76 -14.85
CA TYR A 60 4.60 2.11 -14.36
C TYR A 60 4.07 2.09 -12.92
N GLY A 61 4.70 2.90 -12.10
CA GLY A 61 4.31 3.02 -10.69
C GLY A 61 4.83 1.92 -9.78
N LEU A 62 5.39 0.85 -10.35
CA LEU A 62 5.95 -0.27 -9.58
C LEU A 62 7.47 -0.12 -9.45
N ASN A 63 8.16 -0.05 -10.57
CA ASN A 63 9.62 0.06 -10.62
C ASN A 63 10.09 1.16 -11.57
N THR A 64 9.30 2.20 -11.71
CA THR A 64 9.63 3.38 -12.50
C THR A 64 9.37 4.63 -11.70
N GLY A 65 9.89 5.76 -12.15
CA GLY A 65 9.43 7.05 -11.71
C GLY A 65 7.99 7.28 -12.17
N LEU A 66 7.37 8.33 -11.69
CA LEU A 66 5.96 8.64 -11.96
C LEU A 66 5.85 9.82 -12.92
N GLY A 67 4.75 9.88 -13.67
CA GLY A 67 4.48 10.97 -14.59
C GLY A 67 5.58 11.09 -15.64
N SER A 68 6.22 12.25 -15.73
CA SER A 68 7.28 12.51 -16.70
C SER A 68 8.54 11.65 -16.48
N LEU A 69 8.64 11.01 -15.30
CA LEU A 69 9.76 10.14 -14.94
C LEU A 69 9.44 8.67 -15.15
N SER A 70 8.39 8.34 -15.87
CA SER A 70 7.94 6.96 -16.07
C SER A 70 8.96 6.06 -16.78
N ARG A 71 9.93 6.65 -17.49
CA ARG A 71 11.00 5.90 -18.16
C ARG A 71 12.19 5.60 -17.25
N HIS A 72 12.24 6.20 -16.07
CA HIS A 72 13.30 5.92 -15.10
C HIS A 72 13.03 4.61 -14.39
N HIS A 73 13.85 3.61 -14.68
CA HIS A 73 13.76 2.32 -14.01
C HIS A 73 14.37 2.41 -12.62
N ILE A 74 13.65 1.90 -11.63
CA ILE A 74 14.12 1.88 -10.25
C ILE A 74 14.66 0.48 -9.95
N PRO A 75 15.94 0.37 -9.53
CA PRO A 75 16.49 -0.94 -9.16
C PRO A 75 15.69 -1.60 -8.06
N ILE A 76 15.62 -2.92 -8.11
CA ILE A 76 14.80 -3.71 -7.17
C ILE A 76 15.17 -3.43 -5.71
N GLU A 77 16.43 -3.19 -5.42
CA GLU A 77 16.92 -2.92 -4.08
C GLU A 77 16.47 -1.55 -3.53
N GLU A 78 15.97 -0.66 -4.39
CA GLU A 78 15.55 0.68 -3.99
C GLU A 78 14.03 0.85 -3.96
N ILE A 79 13.28 -0.13 -4.44
CA ILE A 79 11.82 0.00 -4.60
C ILE A 79 11.12 0.24 -3.27
N GLY A 80 11.51 -0.45 -2.21
CA GLY A 80 10.91 -0.26 -0.91
C GLY A 80 11.06 1.17 -0.40
N ALA A 81 12.26 1.72 -0.49
CA ALA A 81 12.54 3.09 -0.08
C ALA A 81 11.77 4.09 -0.95
N PHE A 82 11.70 3.87 -2.25
CA PHE A 82 10.95 4.72 -3.17
C PHE A 82 9.46 4.75 -2.80
N SER A 83 8.87 3.59 -2.54
CA SER A 83 7.45 3.46 -2.23
C SER A 83 7.07 4.15 -0.91
N PHE A 84 7.96 4.09 0.08
CA PHE A 84 7.70 4.70 1.38
C PHE A 84 8.27 6.12 1.51
N GLY A 85 9.03 6.58 0.54
CA GLY A 85 9.66 7.89 0.58
C GLY A 85 10.74 8.02 1.64
N GLU A 86 11.25 6.89 2.15
CA GLU A 86 12.27 6.86 3.19
C GLU A 86 13.63 6.51 2.60
N ASP A 87 14.69 7.01 3.23
CA ASP A 87 16.08 6.68 2.90
C ASP A 87 16.47 6.97 1.44
N LEU A 88 15.71 7.84 0.78
CA LEU A 88 16.04 8.24 -0.59
C LEU A 88 17.06 9.36 -0.58
N PRO A 89 18.09 9.28 -1.45
CA PRO A 89 18.97 10.42 -1.65
C PRO A 89 18.18 11.64 -2.15
N PRO A 90 18.62 12.88 -1.83
CA PRO A 90 17.90 14.08 -2.26
C PRO A 90 17.60 14.13 -3.76
N ALA A 91 18.51 13.66 -4.60
CA ALA A 91 18.32 13.64 -6.04
C ALA A 91 17.14 12.76 -6.45
N GLN A 92 16.95 11.62 -5.78
CA GLN A 92 15.82 10.73 -6.03
C GLN A 92 14.53 11.29 -5.46
N MET A 93 14.59 12.00 -4.35
CA MET A 93 13.42 12.68 -3.80
C MET A 93 12.88 13.72 -4.77
N HIS A 94 13.76 14.45 -5.44
CA HIS A 94 13.35 15.39 -6.49
C HIS A 94 12.63 14.70 -7.64
N GLN A 95 13.02 13.48 -7.97
CA GLN A 95 12.38 12.71 -9.02
C GLN A 95 10.97 12.25 -8.63
N ASN A 96 10.67 12.19 -7.35
CA ASN A 96 9.37 11.81 -6.85
C ASN A 96 8.38 12.96 -6.77
N LEU A 97 8.84 14.16 -6.98
CA LEU A 97 8.01 15.35 -6.96
C LEU A 97 7.60 15.72 -8.38
#